data_ecc3cfcc77326519c08f7201af17531f
#
_entry.id   ecc3cfcc77326519c08f7201af17531f
#
_cell.length_a   1.000
_cell.length_b   1.000
_cell.length_c   1.000
_cell.angle_alpha   90.00
_cell.angle_beta   90.00
_cell.angle_gamma   90.00
#
_symmetry.space_group_name_H-M   'P 1'
#
loop_
_entity.id
_entity.type
_entity.pdbx_description
1 polymer ?
#
loop_
_entity_poly.entity_id
_entity_poly.type
_entity_poly.pdbx_seq_one_letter_code
_entity_poly.pdbx_strand_id
1 'polypeptide(L)'
;MEEIIFIFILQISYEIDKTYLYMTVINQKKNLNFGENNSPEICINSNLKRWFSRNIGLWKSNRTYFLDEAQKTYNLIMNINIQALESKSEWESHYKFTWYPEKKYNFFDENPQYKERGEMHAFLKGHQLKREKFYLSNDEGISNIKQVDEHEMIFESSYKDWYILEHTRLVDSDNYRFRVIYSWNKNKLKIVENHHEIKIFK
;
A
#
# COMPACT_ATOMS: atom_id res chain seq x y z
N MET A 1 -16.07 24.15 -9.68
CA MET A 1 -14.82 23.85 -8.92
C MET A 1 -15.12 23.55 -7.44
N GLU A 2 -15.96 24.31 -6.80
CA GLU A 2 -16.33 24.11 -5.37
C GLU A 2 -17.09 22.81 -5.10
N GLU A 3 -18.01 22.39 -5.97
CA GLU A 3 -18.74 21.12 -5.82
C GLU A 3 -17.84 19.88 -5.90
N ILE A 4 -16.82 19.92 -6.77
CA ILE A 4 -15.86 18.80 -6.89
C ILE A 4 -15.00 18.68 -5.62
N ILE A 5 -14.62 19.81 -5.03
CA ILE A 5 -13.86 19.85 -3.78
C ILE A 5 -14.74 19.33 -2.63
N PHE A 6 -16.03 19.69 -2.60
CA PHE A 6 -16.97 19.25 -1.57
C PHE A 6 -17.22 17.73 -1.62
N ILE A 7 -17.41 17.17 -2.82
CA ILE A 7 -17.55 15.71 -3.02
C ILE A 7 -16.26 14.99 -2.58
N PHE A 8 -15.09 15.56 -2.89
CA PHE A 8 -13.81 14.99 -2.52
C PHE A 8 -13.58 15.01 -0.99
N ILE A 9 -13.97 16.09 -0.32
CA ILE A 9 -13.93 16.22 1.15
C ILE A 9 -14.88 15.23 1.80
N LEU A 10 -16.09 15.06 1.30
CA LEU A 10 -17.07 14.10 1.81
C LEU A 10 -16.56 12.65 1.62
N GLN A 11 -15.92 12.34 0.52
CA GLN A 11 -15.36 11.01 0.26
C GLN A 11 -14.18 10.70 1.16
N ILE A 12 -13.32 11.68 1.43
CA ILE A 12 -12.21 11.57 2.40
C ILE A 12 -12.79 11.42 3.83
N SER A 13 -13.80 12.20 4.21
CA SER A 13 -14.45 12.11 5.51
C SER A 13 -15.10 10.74 5.72
N TYR A 14 -15.80 10.21 4.72
CA TYR A 14 -16.42 8.89 4.76
C TYR A 14 -15.40 7.76 4.93
N GLU A 15 -14.26 7.83 4.22
CA GLU A 15 -13.19 6.84 4.35
C GLU A 15 -12.46 6.95 5.70
N ILE A 16 -12.29 8.16 6.24
CA ILE A 16 -11.74 8.37 7.59
C ILE A 16 -12.67 7.77 8.65
N ASP A 17 -13.99 8.01 8.57
CA ASP A 17 -14.97 7.45 9.50
C ASP A 17 -14.98 5.92 9.44
N LYS A 18 -14.91 5.34 8.24
CA LYS A 18 -14.82 3.90 8.03
C LYS A 18 -13.55 3.31 8.63
N THR A 19 -12.42 3.99 8.47
CA THR A 19 -11.13 3.59 9.04
C THR A 19 -11.16 3.69 10.57
N TYR A 20 -11.76 4.75 11.12
CA TYR A 20 -11.91 4.93 12.56
C TYR A 20 -12.83 3.85 13.17
N LEU A 21 -13.95 3.55 12.51
CA LEU A 21 -14.86 2.48 12.91
C LEU A 21 -14.16 1.12 12.88
N TYR A 22 -13.34 0.86 11.84
CA TYR A 22 -12.57 -0.37 11.70
C TYR A 22 -11.51 -0.51 12.80
N MET A 23 -10.81 0.57 13.14
CA MET A 23 -9.83 0.61 14.25
C MET A 23 -10.50 0.40 15.60
N THR A 24 -11.72 0.96 15.79
CA THR A 24 -12.51 0.75 17.02
C THR A 24 -12.93 -0.71 17.15
N VAL A 25 -13.39 -1.33 16.05
CA VAL A 25 -13.77 -2.75 16.02
C VAL A 25 -12.57 -3.67 16.28
N ILE A 26 -11.39 -3.35 15.75
CA ILE A 26 -10.16 -4.11 16.02
C ILE A 26 -9.78 -4.03 17.49
N ASN A 27 -9.85 -2.84 18.09
CA ASN A 27 -9.52 -2.67 19.52
C ASN A 27 -10.51 -3.39 20.44
N GLN A 28 -11.79 -3.46 20.08
CA GLN A 28 -12.77 -4.27 20.80
C GLN A 28 -12.53 -5.77 20.67
N LYS A 29 -12.08 -6.26 19.48
CA LYS A 29 -11.76 -7.67 19.28
C LYS A 29 -10.49 -8.14 20.02
N LYS A 30 -9.55 -7.25 20.29
CA LYS A 30 -8.35 -7.59 21.11
C LYS A 30 -8.68 -7.99 22.56
N ASN A 31 -9.87 -7.62 23.06
CA ASN A 31 -10.31 -7.96 24.41
C ASN A 31 -11.15 -9.24 24.48
N LEU A 32 -11.39 -9.91 23.35
CA LEU A 32 -12.11 -11.19 23.31
C LEU A 32 -11.06 -12.31 23.14
N ASN A 33 -10.75 -12.99 24.24
CA ASN A 33 -10.01 -14.25 24.24
C ASN A 33 -10.83 -15.31 23.48
N PHE A 34 -10.55 -15.48 22.19
CA PHE A 34 -11.03 -16.66 21.45
C PHE A 34 -10.04 -17.80 21.68
N GLY A 35 -10.58 -18.89 22.25
CA GLY A 35 -9.87 -20.15 22.38
C GLY A 35 -9.35 -20.64 21.01
N GLU A 36 -8.22 -21.34 21.08
CA GLU A 36 -7.56 -21.97 19.94
C GLU A 36 -8.54 -22.89 19.20
N ASN A 37 -9.08 -22.42 18.07
CA ASN A 37 -9.71 -23.26 17.06
C ASN A 37 -8.69 -23.52 15.96
N ASN A 38 -8.19 -24.73 15.89
CA ASN A 38 -7.42 -25.30 14.79
C ASN A 38 -8.29 -25.29 13.50
N SER A 39 -8.34 -24.18 12.79
CA SER A 39 -8.85 -24.13 11.42
C SER A 39 -7.69 -24.41 10.46
N PRO A 40 -7.88 -25.21 9.40
CA PRO A 40 -6.79 -25.59 8.51
C PRO A 40 -6.21 -24.36 7.80
N GLU A 41 -4.94 -24.13 8.03
CA GLU A 41 -4.09 -23.05 7.47
C GLU A 41 -4.02 -23.03 5.93
N ILE A 42 -4.57 -24.03 5.27
CA ILE A 42 -4.35 -24.37 3.86
C ILE A 42 -5.02 -23.38 2.88
N CYS A 43 -6.14 -22.74 3.25
CA CYS A 43 -6.88 -21.86 2.33
C CYS A 43 -6.34 -20.43 2.23
N ILE A 44 -5.63 -19.93 3.22
CA ILE A 44 -5.28 -18.51 3.33
C ILE A 44 -4.11 -18.15 2.42
N ASN A 45 -3.08 -18.99 2.36
CA ASN A 45 -1.88 -18.74 1.54
C ASN A 45 -2.18 -18.75 0.02
N SER A 46 -3.12 -19.54 -0.46
CA SER A 46 -3.48 -19.59 -1.86
C SER A 46 -4.17 -18.30 -2.34
N ASN A 47 -5.03 -17.70 -1.52
CA ASN A 47 -5.74 -16.47 -1.83
C ASN A 47 -4.79 -15.28 -1.87
N LEU A 48 -3.82 -15.21 -0.96
CA LEU A 48 -2.84 -14.15 -0.91
C LEU A 48 -1.90 -14.20 -2.13
N LYS A 49 -1.36 -15.37 -2.48
CA LYS A 49 -0.56 -15.56 -3.70
C LYS A 49 -1.35 -15.19 -4.96
N ARG A 50 -2.62 -15.59 -5.03
CA ARG A 50 -3.52 -15.23 -6.13
C ARG A 50 -3.69 -13.71 -6.21
N TRP A 51 -3.89 -13.02 -5.09
CA TRP A 51 -4.01 -11.56 -5.07
C TRP A 51 -2.74 -10.90 -5.61
N PHE A 52 -1.55 -11.34 -5.17
CA PHE A 52 -0.28 -10.81 -5.67
C PHE A 52 -0.09 -11.08 -7.16
N SER A 53 -0.46 -12.27 -7.66
CA SER A 53 -0.34 -12.59 -9.09
C SER A 53 -1.19 -11.67 -9.97
N ARG A 54 -2.36 -11.23 -9.49
CA ARG A 54 -3.25 -10.29 -10.17
C ARG A 54 -2.65 -8.88 -10.29
N ASN A 55 -1.69 -8.55 -9.44
CA ASN A 55 -0.96 -7.26 -9.46
C ASN A 55 0.21 -7.23 -10.45
N ILE A 56 0.61 -8.36 -11.03
CA ILE A 56 1.72 -8.43 -11.99
C ILE A 56 1.36 -7.66 -13.26
N GLY A 57 2.33 -6.90 -13.78
CA GLY A 57 2.20 -6.13 -15.01
C GLY A 57 2.64 -4.68 -14.89
N LEU A 58 2.36 -3.92 -15.93
CA LEU A 58 2.68 -2.49 -16.02
C LEU A 58 1.45 -1.67 -15.60
N TRP A 59 1.67 -0.71 -14.71
CA TRP A 59 0.64 0.18 -14.16
C TRP A 59 1.01 1.63 -14.38
N LYS A 60 0.05 2.44 -14.84
CA LYS A 60 0.13 3.90 -14.79
C LYS A 60 -0.56 4.37 -13.52
N SER A 61 0.19 5.02 -12.64
CA SER A 61 -0.23 5.42 -11.30
C SER A 61 -0.35 6.94 -11.22
N ASN A 62 -1.56 7.45 -11.08
CA ASN A 62 -1.81 8.86 -10.75
C ASN A 62 -1.82 8.98 -9.22
N ARG A 63 -0.86 9.72 -8.66
CA ARG A 63 -0.61 9.83 -7.24
C ARG A 63 -0.83 11.23 -6.74
N THR A 64 -1.49 11.34 -5.59
CA THR A 64 -1.62 12.58 -4.83
C THR A 64 -0.96 12.39 -3.48
N TYR A 65 -0.02 13.25 -3.14
CA TYR A 65 0.67 13.29 -1.85
C TYR A 65 0.20 14.50 -1.06
N PHE A 66 -0.21 14.29 0.18
CA PHE A 66 -0.47 15.35 1.17
C PHE A 66 0.62 15.28 2.22
N LEU A 67 1.41 16.34 2.33
CA LEU A 67 2.50 16.44 3.30
C LEU A 67 2.12 17.46 4.37
N ASP A 68 1.89 16.99 5.60
CA ASP A 68 1.46 17.83 6.74
C ASP A 68 2.44 18.96 7.04
N GLU A 69 3.74 18.66 7.10
CA GLU A 69 4.76 19.68 7.44
C GLU A 69 4.87 20.80 6.41
N ALA A 70 4.74 20.47 5.14
CA ALA A 70 4.82 21.45 4.06
C ALA A 70 3.47 22.13 3.80
N GLN A 71 2.36 21.62 4.34
CA GLN A 71 0.97 22.03 4.01
C GLN A 71 0.77 22.07 2.48
N LYS A 72 1.37 21.11 1.78
CA LYS A 72 1.42 21.05 0.31
C LYS A 72 0.80 19.75 -0.20
N THR A 73 0.19 19.87 -1.36
CA THR A 73 -0.32 18.75 -2.15
C THR A 73 0.47 18.65 -3.45
N TYR A 74 0.90 17.44 -3.78
CA TYR A 74 1.61 17.15 -5.03
C TYR A 74 0.86 16.09 -5.82
N ASN A 75 0.79 16.30 -7.15
CA ASN A 75 0.22 15.33 -8.07
C ASN A 75 1.30 14.82 -9.04
N LEU A 76 1.48 13.51 -9.09
CA LEU A 76 2.49 12.85 -9.91
C LEU A 76 1.85 11.75 -10.75
N ILE A 77 2.41 11.52 -11.94
CA ILE A 77 2.10 10.34 -12.75
C ILE A 77 3.36 9.48 -12.81
N MET A 78 3.23 8.25 -12.34
CA MET A 78 4.30 7.27 -12.27
C MET A 78 3.95 6.05 -13.11
N ASN A 79 4.96 5.41 -13.66
CA ASN A 79 4.84 4.07 -14.22
C ASN A 79 5.45 3.07 -13.23
N ILE A 80 4.76 1.95 -13.01
CA ILE A 80 5.18 0.89 -12.09
C ILE A 80 5.12 -0.42 -12.87
N ASN A 81 6.21 -1.17 -12.88
CA ASN A 81 6.22 -2.53 -13.40
C ASN A 81 6.44 -3.52 -12.26
N ILE A 82 5.54 -4.49 -12.16
CA ILE A 82 5.59 -5.55 -11.14
C ILE A 82 5.81 -6.87 -11.87
N GLN A 83 6.86 -7.58 -11.49
CA GLN A 83 7.24 -8.87 -12.07
C GLN A 83 7.36 -9.92 -10.96
N ALA A 84 6.87 -11.13 -11.22
CA ALA A 84 7.20 -12.28 -10.40
C ALA A 84 8.57 -12.81 -10.84
N LEU A 85 9.38 -13.17 -9.87
CA LEU A 85 10.69 -13.81 -10.07
C LEU A 85 10.68 -15.20 -9.44
N GLU A 86 11.61 -16.04 -9.87
CA GLU A 86 11.82 -17.34 -9.21
C GLU A 86 12.25 -17.13 -7.75
N SER A 87 11.59 -17.81 -6.86
CA SER A 87 11.95 -17.81 -5.45
C SER A 87 13.04 -18.85 -5.21
N LYS A 88 14.23 -18.41 -4.81
CA LYS A 88 15.38 -19.27 -4.50
C LYS A 88 15.62 -19.49 -3.01
N SER A 89 14.67 -19.04 -2.18
CA SER A 89 14.83 -19.00 -0.74
C SER A 89 13.67 -19.68 -0.01
N GLU A 90 13.69 -19.63 1.30
CA GLU A 90 12.59 -20.02 2.18
C GLU A 90 11.29 -19.20 1.98
N TRP A 91 11.34 -18.13 1.14
CA TRP A 91 10.21 -17.28 0.81
C TRP A 91 9.32 -17.94 -0.24
N GLU A 92 8.02 -17.82 -0.09
CA GLU A 92 7.03 -18.47 -0.95
C GLU A 92 6.93 -17.83 -2.33
N SER A 93 7.15 -16.51 -2.42
CA SER A 93 7.10 -15.75 -3.66
C SER A 93 8.05 -14.57 -3.61
N HIS A 94 8.59 -14.23 -4.77
CA HIS A 94 9.52 -13.12 -4.96
C HIS A 94 9.00 -12.21 -6.06
N TYR A 95 8.93 -10.91 -5.77
CA TYR A 95 8.46 -9.88 -6.69
C TYR A 95 9.49 -8.78 -6.85
N LYS A 96 9.63 -8.29 -8.08
CA LYS A 96 10.42 -7.10 -8.42
C LYS A 96 9.47 -5.97 -8.81
N PHE A 97 9.64 -4.82 -8.17
CA PHE A 97 8.96 -3.58 -8.48
C PHE A 97 9.96 -2.62 -9.10
N THR A 98 9.63 -2.03 -10.24
CA THR A 98 10.39 -0.92 -10.81
C THR A 98 9.46 0.25 -11.05
N TRP A 99 9.95 1.48 -10.84
CA TRP A 99 9.15 2.68 -11.05
C TRP A 99 9.96 3.80 -11.67
N TYR A 100 9.27 4.65 -12.42
CA TYR A 100 9.79 5.88 -12.98
C TYR A 100 8.64 6.86 -13.27
N PRO A 101 8.87 8.19 -13.19
CA PRO A 101 7.85 9.19 -13.47
C PRO A 101 7.59 9.30 -14.97
N GLU A 102 6.40 9.77 -15.33
CA GLU A 102 6.06 10.07 -16.73
C GLU A 102 6.84 11.28 -17.27
N LYS A 103 7.13 12.25 -16.38
CA LYS A 103 7.92 13.46 -16.66
C LYS A 103 8.72 13.85 -15.43
N LYS A 104 9.59 14.85 -15.55
CA LYS A 104 10.29 15.44 -14.39
C LYS A 104 9.29 16.19 -13.48
N TYR A 105 9.40 16.00 -12.16
CA TYR A 105 8.63 16.68 -11.13
C TYR A 105 9.57 17.30 -10.09
N ASN A 106 9.33 18.54 -9.69
CA ASN A 106 10.07 19.20 -8.61
C ASN A 106 9.85 18.53 -7.24
N PHE A 107 8.81 17.72 -7.12
CA PHE A 107 8.51 16.95 -5.93
C PHE A 107 9.73 16.17 -5.40
N PHE A 108 10.50 15.54 -6.28
CA PHE A 108 11.65 14.71 -5.87
C PHE A 108 12.84 15.56 -5.44
N ASP A 109 13.00 16.76 -6.00
CA ASP A 109 14.03 17.72 -5.58
C ASP A 109 13.68 18.30 -4.20
N GLU A 110 12.40 18.59 -3.94
CA GLU A 110 11.88 19.10 -2.66
C GLU A 110 11.79 18.02 -1.58
N ASN A 111 11.66 16.75 -1.95
CA ASN A 111 11.44 15.62 -1.04
C ASN A 111 12.41 14.46 -1.35
N PRO A 112 13.71 14.61 -1.03
CA PRO A 112 14.76 13.67 -1.43
C PRO A 112 14.66 12.27 -0.82
N GLN A 113 13.80 12.06 0.19
CA GLN A 113 13.46 10.75 0.74
C GLN A 113 12.67 9.89 -0.27
N TYR A 114 11.97 10.51 -1.24
CA TYR A 114 11.29 9.82 -2.32
C TYR A 114 12.21 9.69 -3.53
N LYS A 115 12.38 8.47 -4.03
CA LYS A 115 13.18 8.22 -5.24
C LYS A 115 12.34 8.40 -6.48
N GLU A 116 12.80 9.29 -7.38
CA GLU A 116 12.17 9.54 -8.67
C GLU A 116 12.01 8.24 -9.48
N ARG A 117 13.06 7.42 -9.52
CA ARG A 117 13.09 6.12 -10.18
C ARG A 117 13.87 5.11 -9.38
N GLY A 118 13.53 3.86 -9.53
CA GLY A 118 14.24 2.81 -8.79
C GLY A 118 13.64 1.44 -8.99
N GLU A 119 14.19 0.53 -8.21
CA GLU A 119 13.70 -0.85 -8.10
C GLU A 119 13.73 -1.31 -6.65
N MET A 120 12.90 -2.29 -6.35
CA MET A 120 12.79 -2.90 -5.04
C MET A 120 12.38 -4.37 -5.21
N HIS A 121 12.94 -5.24 -4.41
CA HIS A 121 12.49 -6.61 -4.27
C HIS A 121 11.60 -6.77 -3.05
N ALA A 122 10.57 -7.60 -3.18
CA ALA A 122 9.67 -7.95 -2.10
C ALA A 122 9.46 -9.46 -2.07
N PHE A 123 9.42 -10.00 -0.86
CA PHE A 123 9.35 -11.44 -0.60
C PHE A 123 8.15 -11.74 0.28
N LEU A 124 7.31 -12.65 -0.18
CA LEU A 124 6.11 -13.07 0.55
C LEU A 124 6.37 -14.37 1.30
N LYS A 125 5.96 -14.40 2.58
CA LYS A 125 5.91 -15.63 3.40
C LYS A 125 4.74 -15.54 4.37
N GLY A 126 3.77 -16.43 4.21
CA GLY A 126 2.53 -16.37 4.97
C GLY A 126 1.88 -14.99 4.84
N HIS A 127 1.57 -14.37 5.95
CA HIS A 127 0.98 -13.03 6.01
C HIS A 127 2.02 -11.89 6.18
N GLN A 128 3.24 -12.11 5.72
CA GLN A 128 4.30 -11.12 5.80
C GLN A 128 4.88 -10.82 4.42
N LEU A 129 5.10 -9.53 4.15
CA LEU A 129 5.81 -9.03 2.98
C LEU A 129 7.08 -8.33 3.45
N LYS A 130 8.23 -8.98 3.22
CA LYS A 130 9.54 -8.36 3.40
C LYS A 130 9.83 -7.50 2.17
N ARG A 131 10.23 -6.24 2.37
CA ARG A 131 10.70 -5.33 1.33
C ARG A 131 12.16 -4.99 1.59
N GLU A 132 13.01 -5.04 0.56
CA GLU A 132 14.43 -4.65 0.69
C GLU A 132 14.62 -3.17 1.01
N LYS A 133 13.65 -2.34 0.64
CA LYS A 133 13.65 -0.91 0.90
C LYS A 133 12.29 -0.51 1.42
N PHE A 134 12.28 0.19 2.53
CA PHE A 134 11.05 0.69 3.11
C PHE A 134 10.65 2.03 2.49
N TYR A 135 9.39 2.45 2.65
CA TYR A 135 8.81 3.62 1.98
C TYR A 135 9.62 4.91 2.09
N LEU A 136 10.18 5.19 3.27
CA LEU A 136 10.88 6.44 3.58
C LEU A 136 12.34 6.20 3.96
N SER A 137 12.87 5.01 3.72
CA SER A 137 14.25 4.66 4.04
C SER A 137 14.80 3.62 3.08
N ASN A 138 16.13 3.48 3.08
CA ASN A 138 16.80 2.40 2.35
C ASN A 138 16.92 1.10 3.16
N ASP A 139 16.35 1.07 4.36
CA ASP A 139 16.43 -0.11 5.24
C ASP A 139 15.37 -1.15 4.83
N GLU A 140 15.66 -2.39 5.12
CA GLU A 140 14.68 -3.48 4.97
C GLU A 140 13.52 -3.30 5.93
N GLY A 141 12.33 -3.74 5.51
CA GLY A 141 11.14 -3.69 6.34
C GLY A 141 10.20 -4.85 6.10
N ILE A 142 9.43 -5.18 7.14
CA ILE A 142 8.39 -6.21 7.07
C ILE A 142 7.03 -5.53 7.28
N SER A 143 6.10 -5.86 6.39
CA SER A 143 4.70 -5.49 6.52
C SER A 143 3.90 -6.73 6.88
N ASN A 144 3.05 -6.63 7.89
CA ASN A 144 2.01 -7.62 8.16
C ASN A 144 0.84 -7.39 7.22
N ILE A 145 0.34 -8.47 6.63
CA ILE A 145 -0.76 -8.41 5.65
C ILE A 145 -2.04 -8.89 6.33
N LYS A 146 -3.10 -8.09 6.17
CA LYS A 146 -4.47 -8.47 6.50
C LYS A 146 -5.29 -8.51 5.23
N GLN A 147 -5.91 -9.64 4.96
CA GLN A 147 -6.88 -9.76 3.88
C GLN A 147 -8.24 -9.25 4.37
N VAL A 148 -8.80 -8.27 3.68
CA VAL A 148 -10.16 -7.78 3.94
C VAL A 148 -11.17 -8.63 3.16
N ASP A 149 -10.93 -8.78 1.86
CA ASP A 149 -11.69 -9.63 0.95
C ASP A 149 -10.77 -10.17 -0.18
N GLU A 150 -11.32 -10.75 -1.23
CA GLU A 150 -10.54 -11.27 -2.36
C GLU A 150 -9.90 -10.16 -3.23
N HIS A 151 -10.29 -8.90 -3.05
CA HIS A 151 -9.82 -7.74 -3.80
C HIS A 151 -8.96 -6.81 -2.98
N GLU A 152 -9.10 -6.77 -1.65
CA GLU A 152 -8.45 -5.79 -0.79
C GLU A 152 -7.51 -6.40 0.23
N MET A 153 -6.29 -5.85 0.28
CA MET A 153 -5.28 -6.15 1.28
C MET A 153 -4.88 -4.88 2.03
N ILE A 154 -4.63 -5.05 3.31
CA ILE A 154 -4.06 -4.04 4.19
C ILE A 154 -2.65 -4.47 4.56
N PHE A 155 -1.68 -3.56 4.41
CA PHE A 155 -0.30 -3.74 4.83
C PHE A 155 -0.01 -2.83 6.01
N GLU A 156 0.36 -3.41 7.13
CA GLU A 156 0.76 -2.69 8.34
C GLU A 156 2.26 -2.81 8.54
N SER A 157 2.92 -1.69 8.71
CA SER A 157 4.37 -1.62 8.84
C SER A 157 4.77 -0.67 9.94
N SER A 158 5.78 -1.07 10.72
CA SER A 158 6.38 -0.21 11.74
C SER A 158 7.89 -0.14 11.52
N TYR A 159 8.45 1.07 11.52
CA TYR A 159 9.86 1.30 11.31
C TYR A 159 10.31 2.54 12.09
N LYS A 160 11.21 2.36 13.05
CA LYS A 160 11.61 3.41 13.99
C LYS A 160 10.36 4.07 14.61
N ASP A 161 10.22 5.40 14.45
CA ASP A 161 9.08 6.17 14.92
C ASP A 161 7.91 6.22 13.93
N TRP A 162 8.02 5.52 12.79
CA TRP A 162 6.99 5.51 11.76
C TRP A 162 6.06 4.30 11.91
N TYR A 163 4.77 4.57 11.75
CA TYR A 163 3.74 3.57 11.52
C TYR A 163 3.08 3.86 10.18
N ILE A 164 2.98 2.85 9.31
CA ILE A 164 2.45 2.99 7.96
C ILE A 164 1.34 1.98 7.77
N LEU A 165 0.20 2.46 7.32
CA LEU A 165 -0.96 1.68 6.96
C LEU A 165 -1.26 1.89 5.48
N GLU A 166 -1.19 0.83 4.69
CA GLU A 166 -1.49 0.85 3.26
C GLU A 166 -2.71 -0.02 2.98
N HIS A 167 -3.73 0.55 2.38
CA HIS A 167 -4.87 -0.16 1.81
C HIS A 167 -4.67 -0.27 0.30
N THR A 168 -4.80 -1.46 -0.25
CA THR A 168 -4.70 -1.69 -1.69
C THR A 168 -5.85 -2.55 -2.16
N ARG A 169 -6.67 -2.01 -3.07
CA ARG A 169 -7.84 -2.66 -3.64
C ARG A 169 -7.74 -2.77 -5.15
N LEU A 170 -7.98 -3.98 -5.67
CA LEU A 170 -8.16 -4.26 -7.11
C LEU A 170 -9.64 -4.13 -7.46
N VAL A 171 -9.96 -3.48 -8.58
CA VAL A 171 -11.32 -3.29 -9.09
C VAL A 171 -11.37 -3.52 -10.60
N ASP A 172 -12.55 -3.65 -11.15
CA ASP A 172 -12.81 -3.82 -12.59
C ASP A 172 -11.94 -4.92 -13.22
N SER A 173 -12.17 -6.16 -12.80
CA SER A 173 -11.44 -7.33 -13.33
C SER A 173 -9.90 -7.16 -13.26
N ASP A 174 -9.41 -6.47 -12.21
CA ASP A 174 -7.99 -6.19 -11.96
C ASP A 174 -7.32 -5.19 -12.93
N ASN A 175 -8.11 -4.43 -13.66
CA ASN A 175 -7.62 -3.39 -14.55
C ASN A 175 -7.33 -2.08 -13.82
N TYR A 176 -7.95 -1.90 -12.67
CA TYR A 176 -7.74 -0.75 -11.79
C TYR A 176 -7.26 -1.21 -10.44
N ARG A 177 -6.37 -0.41 -9.84
CA ARG A 177 -5.92 -0.57 -8.47
C ARG A 177 -5.97 0.77 -7.76
N PHE A 178 -6.61 0.77 -6.61
CA PHE A 178 -6.68 1.91 -5.72
C PHE A 178 -5.82 1.65 -4.49
N ARG A 179 -4.97 2.62 -4.12
CA ARG A 179 -4.12 2.52 -2.94
C ARG A 179 -4.23 3.79 -2.12
N VAL A 180 -4.38 3.64 -0.82
CA VAL A 180 -4.30 4.74 0.14
C VAL A 180 -3.25 4.37 1.17
N ILE A 181 -2.32 5.29 1.44
CA ILE A 181 -1.23 5.08 2.38
C ILE A 181 -1.26 6.20 3.40
N TYR A 182 -1.34 5.84 4.65
CA TYR A 182 -1.24 6.73 5.79
C TYR A 182 0.07 6.50 6.50
N SER A 183 0.83 7.57 6.77
CA SER A 183 2.11 7.48 7.45
C SER A 183 2.12 8.40 8.66
N TRP A 184 2.24 7.79 9.85
CA TRP A 184 2.37 8.51 11.11
C TRP A 184 3.83 8.49 11.57
N ASN A 185 4.28 9.61 12.13
CA ASN A 185 5.54 9.70 12.87
C ASN A 185 5.23 10.19 14.29
N LYS A 186 5.69 9.45 15.31
CA LYS A 186 5.41 9.75 16.72
C LYS A 186 3.92 10.01 16.99
N ASN A 187 3.06 9.16 16.45
CA ASN A 187 1.59 9.22 16.55
C ASN A 187 0.93 10.45 15.89
N LYS A 188 1.65 11.23 15.08
CA LYS A 188 1.09 12.32 14.27
C LYS A 188 1.03 11.89 12.82
N LEU A 189 -0.13 12.01 12.18
CA LEU A 189 -0.27 11.78 10.73
C LEU A 189 0.57 12.82 9.99
N LYS A 190 1.50 12.37 9.18
CA LYS A 190 2.47 13.21 8.47
C LYS A 190 2.28 13.21 6.97
N ILE A 191 1.89 12.06 6.42
CA ILE A 191 1.77 11.87 4.98
C ILE A 191 0.52 11.07 4.70
N VAL A 192 -0.26 11.52 3.71
CA VAL A 192 -1.33 10.73 3.10
C VAL A 192 -1.06 10.65 1.61
N GLU A 193 -1.09 9.44 1.06
CA GLU A 193 -0.91 9.19 -0.36
C GLU A 193 -2.15 8.50 -0.93
N ASN A 194 -2.68 9.04 -2.03
CA ASN A 194 -3.73 8.41 -2.82
C ASN A 194 -3.19 8.05 -4.19
N HIS A 195 -3.31 6.78 -4.58
CA HIS A 195 -2.85 6.28 -5.86
C HIS A 195 -4.02 5.67 -6.63
N HIS A 196 -4.32 6.21 -7.80
CA HIS A 196 -5.24 5.67 -8.77
C HIS A 196 -4.43 5.04 -9.90
N GLU A 197 -4.52 3.74 -10.06
CA GLU A 197 -3.62 3.00 -10.94
C GLU A 197 -4.42 2.22 -11.98
N ILE A 198 -3.99 2.35 -13.24
CA ILE A 198 -4.59 1.68 -14.40
C ILE A 198 -3.57 0.72 -14.98
N LYS A 199 -3.97 -0.53 -15.20
CA LYS A 199 -3.12 -1.55 -15.83
C LYS A 199 -2.98 -1.25 -17.31
N ILE A 200 -1.74 -1.26 -17.79
CA ILE A 200 -1.41 -1.06 -19.20
C ILE A 200 -1.23 -2.43 -19.84
N PHE A 201 -2.08 -2.72 -20.82
CA PHE A 201 -1.94 -3.92 -21.64
C PHE A 201 -1.03 -3.59 -22.83
N LYS A 202 -0.04 -4.42 -23.09
CA LYS A 202 0.79 -4.35 -24.28
C LYS A 202 0.18 -5.20 -25.38
#